data_0c439d03041f56573f06c73281a5b319
#
_entry.id   0c439d03041f56573f06c73281a5b319
#
_cell.length_a   1.000
_cell.length_b   1.000
_cell.length_c   1.000
_cell.angle_alpha   90.00
_cell.angle_beta   90.00
_cell.angle_gamma   90.00
#
_symmetry.space_group_name_H-M   'P 1'
#
loop_
_entity.id
_entity.type
_entity.pdbx_description
1 polymer ?
#
loop_
_entity_poly.entity_id
_entity_poly.type
_entity_poly.pdbx_seq_one_letter_code
_entity_poly.pdbx_strand_id
1 'polypeptide(L)'
;MLTSIKFKDGRVASKMIEKLLGDAKYFSNPKDVDLMASIFTALGIGNNDIVLDVFSGSGTTAHTVMKMNAENGTNIRYIHLQLDEAVKEKDAPYKAGYRTIDEIGRARIEASAKLVQEETGADIDYGYTHYYIKQLEDDSIEKMEEFDPEVYIVNNSINDEIGENIILTTWLCKDGYGFNPDVKEVDLAGYKAYYCGKHLYLIGRQFTKDNVDALIKMYVSDIAFNPEHIVLFGYSFESWTISETIQRNLSILKGSRKDLNVNIDTRY
;
A
#
# COMPACT_ATOMS: atom_id res chain seq x y z
N MET A 1 -36.06 0.48 11.49
CA MET A 1 -36.51 1.67 12.22
C MET A 1 -35.46 2.03 13.27
N LEU A 2 -34.67 3.07 13.04
CA LEU A 2 -33.52 3.45 13.88
C LEU A 2 -33.88 4.13 15.21
N THR A 3 -35.16 4.17 15.58
CA THR A 3 -35.69 5.00 16.68
C THR A 3 -35.48 4.43 18.08
N SER A 4 -34.87 3.25 18.23
CA SER A 4 -34.60 2.68 19.57
C SER A 4 -33.11 2.68 19.95
N ILE A 5 -32.21 3.13 19.06
CA ILE A 5 -30.80 3.26 19.39
C ILE A 5 -30.64 4.50 20.25
N LYS A 6 -30.42 4.35 21.53
CA LYS A 6 -29.97 5.43 22.40
C LYS A 6 -28.57 5.81 21.99
N PHE A 7 -28.43 6.82 21.14
CA PHE A 7 -27.13 7.40 20.81
C PHE A 7 -26.50 7.92 22.10
N LYS A 8 -25.38 7.33 22.46
CA LYS A 8 -24.55 7.85 23.53
C LYS A 8 -24.07 9.24 23.10
N ASP A 9 -24.08 10.21 24.01
CA ASP A 9 -23.62 11.54 23.69
C ASP A 9 -22.09 11.55 23.36
N GLY A 10 -21.61 12.62 22.74
CA GLY A 10 -20.20 12.74 22.34
C GLY A 10 -19.19 12.57 23.49
N ARG A 11 -19.63 12.61 24.75
CA ARG A 11 -18.80 12.37 25.95
C ARG A 11 -18.29 10.92 26.01
N VAL A 12 -19.05 9.94 25.51
CA VAL A 12 -18.60 8.53 25.47
C VAL A 12 -17.43 8.38 24.50
N ALA A 13 -17.54 8.97 23.32
CA ALA A 13 -16.48 8.96 22.32
C ALA A 13 -15.20 9.67 22.82
N SER A 14 -15.34 10.81 23.50
CA SER A 14 -14.20 11.53 24.10
C SER A 14 -13.54 10.73 25.22
N LYS A 15 -14.31 10.03 26.07
CA LYS A 15 -13.77 9.14 27.08
C LYS A 15 -13.04 7.94 26.47
N MET A 16 -13.46 7.47 25.30
CA MET A 16 -12.74 6.42 24.58
C MET A 16 -11.36 6.93 24.12
N ILE A 17 -11.28 8.17 23.60
CA ILE A 17 -9.98 8.79 23.27
C ILE A 17 -9.10 8.89 24.54
N GLU A 18 -9.66 9.33 25.66
CA GLU A 18 -8.94 9.40 26.93
C GLU A 18 -8.42 8.02 27.37
N LYS A 19 -9.27 6.99 27.29
CA LYS A 19 -8.88 5.60 27.62
C LYS A 19 -7.73 5.10 26.75
N LEU A 20 -7.76 5.40 25.45
CA LEU A 20 -6.80 4.89 24.47
C LEU A 20 -5.49 5.70 24.42
N LEU A 21 -5.57 7.01 24.54
CA LEU A 21 -4.46 7.93 24.31
C LEU A 21 -4.02 8.74 25.53
N GLY A 22 -4.81 8.70 26.62
CA GLY A 22 -4.49 9.36 27.90
C GLY A 22 -5.14 10.71 28.12
N ASP A 23 -5.65 11.41 27.08
CA ASP A 23 -6.37 12.67 27.23
C ASP A 23 -7.48 12.82 26.19
N ALA A 24 -8.72 13.10 26.64
CA ALA A 24 -9.87 13.35 25.77
C ALA A 24 -9.68 14.52 24.80
N LYS A 25 -8.78 15.45 25.11
CA LYS A 25 -8.48 16.62 24.30
C LYS A 25 -7.58 16.36 23.09
N TYR A 26 -7.05 15.16 22.95
CA TYR A 26 -6.18 14.84 21.81
C TYR A 26 -6.93 14.83 20.49
N PHE A 27 -8.24 14.60 20.52
CA PHE A 27 -9.07 14.74 19.33
C PHE A 27 -10.43 15.35 19.65
N SER A 28 -10.82 16.40 18.91
CA SER A 28 -12.13 17.02 19.02
C SER A 28 -13.20 16.22 18.25
N ASN A 29 -14.37 16.03 18.86
CA ASN A 29 -15.53 15.39 18.22
C ASN A 29 -15.29 13.97 17.63
N PRO A 30 -14.66 13.05 18.37
CA PRO A 30 -14.54 11.66 17.90
C PRO A 30 -15.92 11.04 17.76
N LYS A 31 -16.06 10.05 16.87
CA LYS A 31 -17.32 9.30 16.72
C LYS A 31 -17.34 8.14 17.72
N ASP A 32 -18.55 7.76 18.14
CA ASP A 32 -18.78 6.61 19.01
C ASP A 32 -18.68 5.30 18.21
N VAL A 33 -17.91 4.34 18.72
CA VAL A 33 -17.64 3.05 18.05
C VAL A 33 -18.92 2.20 17.94
N ASP A 34 -19.75 2.18 18.98
CA ASP A 34 -21.00 1.39 19.00
C ASP A 34 -22.01 1.97 18.02
N LEU A 35 -22.04 3.31 17.89
CA LEU A 35 -22.85 3.99 16.89
C LEU A 35 -22.41 3.61 15.47
N MET A 36 -21.11 3.68 15.21
CA MET A 36 -20.56 3.32 13.89
C MET A 36 -20.82 1.86 13.55
N ALA A 37 -20.65 0.93 14.51
CA ALA A 37 -20.97 -0.47 14.32
C ALA A 37 -22.46 -0.69 13.99
N SER A 38 -23.35 0.05 14.67
CA SER A 38 -24.79 -0.01 14.39
C SER A 38 -25.13 0.51 12.98
N ILE A 39 -24.45 1.57 12.52
CA ILE A 39 -24.61 2.10 11.16
C ILE A 39 -24.10 1.08 10.14
N PHE A 40 -22.93 0.50 10.33
CA PHE A 40 -22.35 -0.51 9.43
C PHE A 40 -23.24 -1.74 9.32
N THR A 41 -23.78 -2.21 10.46
CA THR A 41 -24.75 -3.31 10.48
C THR A 41 -26.04 -2.96 9.73
N ALA A 42 -26.56 -1.75 9.92
CA ALA A 42 -27.77 -1.29 9.21
C ALA A 42 -27.58 -1.13 7.71
N LEU A 43 -26.34 -0.84 7.27
CA LEU A 43 -25.95 -0.81 5.85
C LEU A 43 -25.66 -2.19 5.26
N GLY A 44 -25.70 -3.25 6.08
CA GLY A 44 -25.44 -4.61 5.64
C GLY A 44 -23.97 -4.93 5.43
N ILE A 45 -23.05 -4.13 6.02
CA ILE A 45 -21.61 -4.37 5.93
C ILE A 45 -21.29 -5.66 6.70
N GLY A 46 -20.61 -6.58 6.01
CA GLY A 46 -20.30 -7.92 6.50
C GLY A 46 -18.98 -8.47 5.98
N ASN A 47 -18.89 -9.80 6.00
CA ASN A 47 -17.64 -10.50 5.71
C ASN A 47 -17.07 -10.17 4.32
N ASN A 48 -15.77 -9.85 4.26
CA ASN A 48 -15.00 -9.46 3.08
C ASN A 48 -15.36 -8.10 2.45
N ASP A 49 -16.25 -7.32 3.06
CA ASP A 49 -16.51 -5.96 2.61
C ASP A 49 -15.33 -5.02 2.92
N ILE A 50 -15.30 -3.90 2.20
CA ILE A 50 -14.31 -2.85 2.40
C ILE A 50 -15.03 -1.56 2.78
N VAL A 51 -14.63 -0.97 3.90
CA VAL A 51 -15.12 0.35 4.35
C VAL A 51 -14.09 1.42 3.98
N LEU A 52 -14.48 2.36 3.13
CA LEU A 52 -13.66 3.52 2.78
C LEU A 52 -14.07 4.72 3.64
N ASP A 53 -13.12 5.28 4.38
CA ASP A 53 -13.27 6.51 5.15
C ASP A 53 -12.28 7.57 4.63
N VAL A 54 -12.81 8.54 3.88
CA VAL A 54 -12.00 9.56 3.21
C VAL A 54 -11.61 10.74 4.12
N PHE A 55 -12.09 10.76 5.36
CA PHE A 55 -11.75 11.73 6.39
C PHE A 55 -11.59 11.03 7.73
N SER A 56 -10.60 10.13 7.82
CA SER A 56 -10.46 9.18 8.93
C SER A 56 -10.32 9.82 10.31
N GLY A 57 -9.83 11.05 10.37
CA GLY A 57 -9.72 11.83 11.60
C GLY A 57 -9.02 11.06 12.71
N SER A 58 -9.78 10.73 13.76
CA SER A 58 -9.25 9.95 14.88
C SER A 58 -9.20 8.43 14.64
N GLY A 59 -9.52 7.91 13.45
CA GLY A 59 -9.48 6.47 13.17
C GLY A 59 -10.61 5.64 13.82
N THR A 60 -11.79 6.23 14.01
CA THR A 60 -12.94 5.50 14.62
C THR A 60 -13.38 4.32 13.78
N THR A 61 -13.38 4.47 12.47
CA THR A 61 -13.78 3.42 11.51
C THR A 61 -12.93 2.17 11.67
N ALA A 62 -11.60 2.30 11.79
CA ALA A 62 -10.71 1.17 12.01
C ALA A 62 -11.02 0.44 13.33
N HIS A 63 -11.20 1.18 14.43
CA HIS A 63 -11.61 0.62 15.72
C HIS A 63 -12.94 -0.15 15.60
N THR A 64 -13.91 0.44 14.91
CA THR A 64 -15.22 -0.20 14.68
C THR A 64 -15.10 -1.49 13.88
N VAL A 65 -14.31 -1.49 12.82
CA VAL A 65 -14.09 -2.68 11.97
C VAL A 65 -13.40 -3.79 12.77
N MET A 66 -12.32 -3.48 13.50
CA MET A 66 -11.63 -4.46 14.34
C MET A 66 -12.59 -5.08 15.39
N LYS A 67 -13.40 -4.24 16.05
CA LYS A 67 -14.40 -4.71 17.00
C LYS A 67 -15.43 -5.64 16.35
N MET A 68 -15.99 -5.25 15.21
CA MET A 68 -16.97 -6.08 14.48
C MET A 68 -16.36 -7.40 14.01
N ASN A 69 -15.13 -7.39 13.51
CA ASN A 69 -14.43 -8.60 13.13
C ASN A 69 -14.23 -9.54 14.30
N ALA A 70 -13.81 -9.01 15.46
CA ALA A 70 -13.58 -9.79 16.67
C ALA A 70 -14.88 -10.37 17.25
N GLU A 71 -15.98 -9.61 17.26
CA GLU A 71 -17.25 -10.04 17.83
C GLU A 71 -18.04 -10.99 16.91
N ASN A 72 -17.92 -10.85 15.60
CA ASN A 72 -18.74 -11.58 14.61
C ASN A 72 -17.96 -12.62 13.80
N GLY A 73 -16.64 -12.73 13.98
CA GLY A 73 -15.80 -13.63 13.20
C GLY A 73 -15.77 -13.25 11.69
N THR A 74 -15.85 -11.95 11.39
CA THR A 74 -15.84 -11.44 10.01
C THR A 74 -14.45 -10.96 9.60
N ASN A 75 -14.25 -10.74 8.30
CA ASN A 75 -13.03 -10.20 7.73
C ASN A 75 -13.35 -8.92 6.92
N ILE A 76 -13.90 -7.93 7.60
CA ILE A 76 -14.14 -6.60 7.03
C ILE A 76 -12.79 -5.89 6.97
N ARG A 77 -12.51 -5.23 5.84
CA ARG A 77 -11.31 -4.41 5.65
C ARG A 77 -11.66 -2.93 5.67
N TYR A 78 -10.69 -2.08 5.93
CA TYR A 78 -10.88 -0.63 5.85
C TYR A 78 -9.76 0.04 5.06
N ILE A 79 -10.11 1.15 4.43
CA ILE A 79 -9.17 2.08 3.78
C ILE A 79 -9.43 3.46 4.37
N HIS A 80 -8.40 4.06 4.93
CA HIS A 80 -8.45 5.40 5.49
C HIS A 80 -7.66 6.38 4.64
N LEU A 81 -8.24 7.56 4.41
CA LEU A 81 -7.53 8.70 3.86
C LEU A 81 -7.55 9.83 4.90
N GLN A 82 -6.41 10.47 5.12
CA GLN A 82 -6.28 11.62 5.98
C GLN A 82 -5.34 12.64 5.33
N LEU A 83 -5.77 13.90 5.31
CA LEU A 83 -4.90 14.99 4.90
C LEU A 83 -3.78 15.18 5.93
N ASP A 84 -2.62 15.63 5.46
CA ASP A 84 -1.49 16.01 6.32
C ASP A 84 -1.80 17.36 7.02
N GLU A 85 -2.72 17.30 7.97
CA GLU A 85 -3.20 18.45 8.71
C GLU A 85 -2.41 18.61 10.00
N ALA A 86 -1.70 19.73 10.11
CA ALA A 86 -0.85 20.01 11.27
C ALA A 86 -1.65 20.28 12.55
N VAL A 87 -1.19 19.70 13.65
CA VAL A 87 -1.67 20.01 15.01
C VAL A 87 -1.10 21.36 15.46
N LYS A 88 -1.94 22.21 16.03
CA LYS A 88 -1.51 23.52 16.51
C LYS A 88 -0.64 23.40 17.76
N GLU A 89 0.45 24.16 17.84
CA GLU A 89 1.42 24.12 18.94
C GLU A 89 0.81 24.33 20.34
N LYS A 90 -0.27 25.11 20.43
CA LYS A 90 -0.98 25.39 21.69
C LYS A 90 -1.84 24.24 22.17
N ASP A 91 -2.18 23.28 21.31
CA ASP A 91 -3.13 22.22 21.59
C ASP A 91 -2.48 21.06 22.39
N ALA A 92 -3.31 20.35 23.14
CA ALA A 92 -2.86 19.25 24.00
C ALA A 92 -2.11 18.15 23.23
N PRO A 93 -2.55 17.71 22.03
CA PRO A 93 -1.84 16.67 21.29
C PRO A 93 -0.44 17.10 20.84
N TYR A 94 -0.22 18.38 20.49
CA TYR A 94 1.12 18.87 20.15
C TYR A 94 2.09 18.75 21.33
N LYS A 95 1.61 19.09 22.55
CA LYS A 95 2.40 18.95 23.78
C LYS A 95 2.70 17.48 24.14
N ALA A 96 1.85 16.57 23.68
CA ALA A 96 2.06 15.13 23.82
C ALA A 96 2.97 14.52 22.77
N GLY A 97 3.43 15.31 21.78
CA GLY A 97 4.37 14.87 20.75
C GLY A 97 3.77 14.67 19.35
N TYR A 98 2.45 14.73 19.20
CA TYR A 98 1.80 14.63 17.88
C TYR A 98 1.98 15.89 17.05
N ARG A 99 2.27 15.75 15.78
CA ARG A 99 2.46 16.85 14.84
C ARG A 99 1.33 16.97 13.83
N THR A 100 0.70 15.86 13.48
CA THR A 100 -0.40 15.80 12.51
C THR A 100 -1.61 15.07 13.06
N ILE A 101 -2.77 15.29 12.44
CA ILE A 101 -4.01 14.56 12.75
C ILE A 101 -3.84 13.06 12.43
N ASP A 102 -3.11 12.74 11.38
CA ASP A 102 -2.79 11.37 11.00
C ASP A 102 -2.04 10.62 12.12
N GLU A 103 -1.05 11.24 12.75
CA GLU A 103 -0.33 10.64 13.88
C GLU A 103 -1.25 10.28 15.04
N ILE A 104 -2.23 11.14 15.36
CA ILE A 104 -3.23 10.86 16.40
C ILE A 104 -4.12 9.69 15.98
N GLY A 105 -4.56 9.69 14.71
CA GLY A 105 -5.38 8.62 14.14
C GLY A 105 -4.68 7.27 14.21
N ARG A 106 -3.42 7.19 13.80
CA ARG A 106 -2.61 5.96 13.85
C ARG A 106 -2.39 5.48 15.29
N ALA A 107 -2.02 6.37 16.20
CA ALA A 107 -1.86 6.04 17.60
C ALA A 107 -3.15 5.44 18.20
N ARG A 108 -4.32 5.99 17.84
CA ARG A 108 -5.61 5.42 18.26
C ARG A 108 -5.86 4.05 17.64
N ILE A 109 -5.57 3.85 16.35
CA ILE A 109 -5.75 2.54 15.70
C ILE A 109 -4.93 1.48 16.43
N GLU A 110 -3.67 1.75 16.72
CA GLU A 110 -2.77 0.84 17.43
C GLU A 110 -3.25 0.55 18.87
N ALA A 111 -3.70 1.58 19.60
CA ALA A 111 -4.26 1.41 20.94
C ALA A 111 -5.58 0.63 20.91
N SER A 112 -6.42 0.84 19.89
CA SER A 112 -7.68 0.12 19.70
C SER A 112 -7.44 -1.36 19.37
N ALA A 113 -6.43 -1.67 18.56
CA ALA A 113 -6.04 -3.04 18.23
C ALA A 113 -5.70 -3.82 19.50
N LYS A 114 -4.87 -3.25 20.38
CA LYS A 114 -4.52 -3.84 21.67
C LYS A 114 -5.75 -4.03 22.56
N LEU A 115 -6.59 -2.99 22.67
CA LEU A 115 -7.80 -3.05 23.48
C LEU A 115 -8.75 -4.15 23.01
N VAL A 116 -9.04 -4.24 21.72
CA VAL A 116 -9.94 -5.26 21.17
C VAL A 116 -9.35 -6.66 21.37
N GLN A 117 -8.05 -6.83 21.16
CA GLN A 117 -7.36 -8.09 21.39
C GLN A 117 -7.44 -8.53 22.86
N GLU A 118 -7.21 -7.61 23.80
CA GLU A 118 -7.30 -7.88 25.24
C GLU A 118 -8.72 -8.20 25.69
N GLU A 119 -9.73 -7.49 25.15
CA GLU A 119 -11.14 -7.67 25.55
C GLU A 119 -11.77 -8.94 24.95
N THR A 120 -11.34 -9.38 23.76
CA THR A 120 -11.99 -10.47 23.02
C THR A 120 -11.16 -11.73 22.90
N GLY A 121 -9.84 -11.61 22.89
CA GLY A 121 -8.93 -12.72 22.57
C GLY A 121 -9.06 -13.25 21.13
N ALA A 122 -9.74 -12.52 20.26
CA ALA A 122 -10.02 -12.96 18.90
C ALA A 122 -8.74 -12.99 18.05
N ASP A 123 -8.64 -14.01 17.20
CA ASP A 123 -7.56 -14.16 16.20
C ASP A 123 -8.02 -13.53 14.89
N ILE A 124 -7.79 -12.23 14.76
CA ILE A 124 -8.09 -11.44 13.55
C ILE A 124 -6.86 -10.64 13.12
N ASP A 125 -6.87 -10.11 11.90
CA ASP A 125 -5.84 -9.16 11.47
C ASP A 125 -6.07 -7.80 12.16
N TYR A 126 -5.16 -7.42 13.04
CA TYR A 126 -5.12 -6.13 13.75
C TYR A 126 -4.21 -5.11 13.07
N GLY A 127 -3.50 -5.51 12.02
CA GLY A 127 -2.53 -4.68 11.34
C GLY A 127 -3.13 -3.71 10.34
N TYR A 128 -2.29 -2.79 9.89
CA TYR A 128 -2.56 -1.93 8.74
C TYR A 128 -1.25 -1.56 8.05
N THR A 129 -1.33 -1.21 6.77
CA THR A 129 -0.19 -0.65 6.03
C THR A 129 -0.41 0.86 5.87
N HIS A 130 0.62 1.63 6.17
CA HIS A 130 0.59 3.09 6.07
C HIS A 130 1.34 3.55 4.83
N TYR A 131 0.70 4.41 4.03
CA TYR A 131 1.27 5.01 2.83
C TYR A 131 1.20 6.53 2.92
N TYR A 132 2.22 7.18 2.39
CA TYR A 132 2.21 8.62 2.12
C TYR A 132 2.01 8.84 0.63
N ILE A 133 1.10 9.75 0.29
CA ILE A 133 1.00 10.28 -1.07
C ILE A 133 1.88 11.51 -1.11
N LYS A 134 3.01 11.41 -1.81
CA LYS A 134 3.92 12.54 -2.04
C LYS A 134 3.58 13.16 -3.39
N GLN A 135 3.35 14.47 -3.41
CA GLN A 135 3.30 15.21 -4.66
C GLN A 135 4.73 15.28 -5.21
N LEU A 136 4.90 14.89 -6.47
CA LEU A 136 6.16 15.12 -7.17
C LEU A 136 6.34 16.61 -7.39
N GLU A 137 7.56 17.11 -7.31
CA GLU A 137 7.85 18.50 -7.66
C GLU A 137 7.61 18.71 -9.16
N ASP A 138 7.17 19.91 -9.55
CA ASP A 138 6.82 20.22 -10.94
C ASP A 138 8.00 19.94 -11.89
N ASP A 139 9.23 20.24 -11.49
CA ASP A 139 10.47 19.90 -12.21
C ASP A 139 10.63 18.40 -12.48
N SER A 140 10.14 17.54 -11.57
CA SER A 140 10.22 16.08 -11.73
C SER A 140 9.21 15.58 -12.74
N ILE A 141 8.04 16.22 -12.83
CA ILE A 141 7.00 15.91 -13.81
C ILE A 141 7.45 16.36 -15.20
N GLU A 142 7.98 17.60 -15.34
CA GLU A 142 8.52 18.10 -16.60
C GLU A 142 9.68 17.24 -17.11
N LYS A 143 10.60 16.80 -16.22
CA LYS A 143 11.67 15.86 -16.57
C LYS A 143 11.17 14.47 -16.98
N MET A 144 9.99 14.06 -16.53
CA MET A 144 9.34 12.81 -16.96
C MET A 144 8.66 12.97 -18.32
N GLU A 145 8.17 14.17 -18.66
CA GLU A 145 7.51 14.47 -19.93
C GLU A 145 8.51 14.78 -21.06
N GLU A 146 9.64 15.43 -20.75
CA GLU A 146 10.71 15.74 -21.69
C GLU A 146 11.84 14.69 -21.56
N PHE A 147 11.61 13.52 -22.15
CA PHE A 147 12.65 12.48 -22.20
C PHE A 147 13.79 12.89 -23.14
N ASP A 148 14.91 13.33 -22.58
CA ASP A 148 16.18 13.48 -23.27
C ASP A 148 17.18 12.43 -22.76
N PRO A 149 17.53 11.42 -23.58
CA PRO A 149 18.50 10.38 -23.18
C PRO A 149 19.87 10.92 -22.82
N GLU A 150 20.30 12.07 -23.37
CA GLU A 150 21.63 12.66 -23.10
C GLU A 150 21.68 13.41 -21.77
N VAL A 151 20.58 14.01 -21.33
CA VAL A 151 20.46 14.67 -20.00
C VAL A 151 20.38 13.62 -18.88
N TYR A 152 19.92 12.43 -19.20
CA TYR A 152 19.71 11.33 -18.24
C TYR A 152 21.02 10.73 -17.68
N ILE A 153 22.11 10.77 -18.45
CA ILE A 153 23.41 10.22 -18.02
C ILE A 153 24.01 11.02 -16.85
N VAL A 154 23.55 12.25 -16.63
CA VAL A 154 24.13 13.17 -15.64
C VAL A 154 23.29 13.24 -14.34
N ASN A 155 22.01 12.88 -14.36
CA ASN A 155 21.13 12.99 -13.19
C ASN A 155 20.74 11.64 -12.62
N ASN A 156 21.48 11.21 -11.62
CA ASN A 156 21.27 10.01 -10.78
C ASN A 156 19.93 9.97 -10.00
N SER A 157 18.90 10.74 -10.38
CA SER A 157 17.99 11.22 -9.36
C SER A 157 16.63 10.54 -9.24
N ILE A 158 15.99 10.07 -10.30
CA ILE A 158 14.57 9.64 -10.18
C ILE A 158 14.41 8.38 -9.34
N ASN A 159 15.24 7.35 -9.54
CA ASN A 159 15.21 6.16 -8.70
C ASN A 159 15.58 6.46 -7.24
N ASP A 160 16.53 7.41 -7.03
CA ASP A 160 16.98 7.78 -5.71
C ASP A 160 15.99 8.74 -5.01
N GLU A 161 15.28 9.57 -5.78
CA GLU A 161 14.26 10.48 -5.26
C GLU A 161 12.93 9.77 -4.93
N ILE A 162 12.49 8.89 -5.82
CA ILE A 162 11.21 8.18 -5.67
C ILE A 162 11.40 6.91 -4.83
N GLY A 163 12.43 6.13 -5.14
CA GLY A 163 12.71 4.83 -4.52
C GLY A 163 11.93 3.67 -5.15
N GLU A 164 12.60 2.52 -5.28
CA GLU A 164 12.04 1.32 -5.92
C GLU A 164 10.70 0.87 -5.32
N ASN A 165 10.53 1.00 -4.01
CA ASN A 165 9.31 0.59 -3.33
C ASN A 165 8.09 1.42 -3.73
N ILE A 166 8.27 2.72 -3.98
CA ILE A 166 7.17 3.60 -4.40
C ILE A 166 6.77 3.28 -5.82
N ILE A 167 7.76 3.08 -6.71
CA ILE A 167 7.53 2.67 -8.10
C ILE A 167 6.79 1.34 -8.14
N LEU A 168 7.29 0.34 -7.41
CA LEU A 168 6.68 -0.98 -7.33
C LEU A 168 5.22 -0.91 -6.84
N THR A 169 4.98 -0.22 -5.72
CA THR A 169 3.63 -0.11 -5.14
C THR A 169 2.67 0.58 -6.12
N THR A 170 3.12 1.64 -6.78
CA THR A 170 2.32 2.35 -7.78
C THR A 170 1.92 1.43 -8.93
N TRP A 171 2.85 0.63 -9.43
CA TRP A 171 2.58 -0.28 -10.53
C TRP A 171 1.73 -1.48 -10.12
N LEU A 172 1.94 -2.03 -8.93
CA LEU A 172 1.08 -3.07 -8.38
C LEU A 172 -0.37 -2.61 -8.28
N CYS A 173 -0.61 -1.38 -7.83
CA CYS A 173 -1.95 -0.78 -7.82
C CYS A 173 -2.50 -0.60 -9.24
N LYS A 174 -1.70 -0.10 -10.18
CA LYS A 174 -2.08 0.10 -11.59
C LYS A 174 -2.45 -1.23 -12.27
N ASP A 175 -1.72 -2.31 -11.96
CA ASP A 175 -1.95 -3.64 -12.52
C ASP A 175 -3.06 -4.41 -11.78
N GLY A 176 -3.74 -3.77 -10.81
CA GLY A 176 -4.92 -4.31 -10.13
C GLY A 176 -4.63 -5.22 -8.94
N TYR A 177 -3.37 -5.32 -8.49
CA TYR A 177 -3.01 -6.12 -7.32
C TYR A 177 -3.35 -5.43 -5.99
N GLY A 178 -3.64 -4.12 -6.01
CA GLY A 178 -3.96 -3.34 -4.82
C GLY A 178 -2.72 -2.94 -4.01
N PHE A 179 -2.97 -2.50 -2.76
CA PHE A 179 -1.93 -1.86 -1.94
C PHE A 179 -1.07 -2.85 -1.13
N ASN A 180 -1.49 -4.09 -0.96
CA ASN A 180 -0.76 -5.05 -0.13
C ASN A 180 -0.81 -6.48 -0.71
N PRO A 181 -0.35 -6.67 -1.96
CA PRO A 181 -0.30 -7.99 -2.56
C PRO A 181 0.87 -8.81 -2.01
N ASP A 182 0.79 -10.14 -2.17
CA ASP A 182 1.91 -11.05 -1.92
C ASP A 182 2.95 -10.93 -3.05
N VAL A 183 3.98 -10.13 -2.81
CA VAL A 183 5.09 -9.90 -3.74
C VAL A 183 6.28 -10.77 -3.35
N LYS A 184 6.76 -11.56 -4.29
CA LYS A 184 7.97 -12.39 -4.11
C LYS A 184 9.18 -11.67 -4.68
N GLU A 185 10.24 -11.56 -3.89
CA GLU A 185 11.53 -11.12 -4.39
C GLU A 185 12.19 -12.29 -5.16
N VAL A 186 12.71 -11.98 -6.32
CA VAL A 186 13.38 -12.92 -7.21
C VAL A 186 14.79 -12.43 -7.46
N ASP A 187 15.78 -13.27 -7.16
CA ASP A 187 17.19 -12.97 -7.45
C ASP A 187 17.55 -13.46 -8.86
N LEU A 188 17.95 -12.53 -9.70
CA LEU A 188 18.42 -12.79 -11.06
C LEU A 188 19.95 -12.53 -11.13
N ALA A 189 20.74 -13.44 -10.60
CA ALA A 189 22.20 -13.32 -10.54
C ALA A 189 22.67 -12.01 -9.88
N GLY A 190 22.13 -11.73 -8.70
CA GLY A 190 22.43 -10.54 -7.93
C GLY A 190 21.55 -9.31 -8.24
N TYR A 191 20.70 -9.39 -9.26
CA TYR A 191 19.70 -8.36 -9.53
C TYR A 191 18.38 -8.71 -8.88
N LYS A 192 17.81 -7.78 -8.11
CA LYS A 192 16.55 -7.94 -7.41
C LYS A 192 15.39 -7.61 -8.34
N ALA A 193 14.54 -8.59 -8.61
CA ALA A 193 13.28 -8.44 -9.32
C ALA A 193 12.09 -8.72 -8.39
N TYR A 194 10.89 -8.26 -8.77
CA TYR A 194 9.69 -8.44 -7.96
C TYR A 194 8.62 -9.18 -8.77
N TYR A 195 8.15 -10.31 -8.26
CA TYR A 195 7.17 -11.15 -8.92
C TYR A 195 5.84 -11.13 -8.17
N CYS A 196 4.77 -10.74 -8.86
CA CYS A 196 3.42 -10.73 -8.32
C CYS A 196 2.42 -11.22 -9.36
N GLY A 197 1.69 -12.28 -9.03
CA GLY A 197 0.70 -12.87 -9.92
C GLY A 197 1.29 -13.26 -11.30
N LYS A 198 1.02 -12.46 -12.32
CA LYS A 198 1.50 -12.66 -13.70
C LYS A 198 2.58 -11.66 -14.13
N HIS A 199 2.97 -10.74 -13.26
CA HIS A 199 3.90 -9.67 -13.56
C HIS A 199 5.24 -9.88 -12.88
N LEU A 200 6.31 -9.62 -13.63
CA LEU A 200 7.68 -9.51 -13.12
C LEU A 200 8.13 -8.06 -13.33
N TYR A 201 8.47 -7.38 -12.25
CA TYR A 201 8.91 -5.99 -12.27
C TYR A 201 10.42 -5.91 -12.14
N LEU A 202 11.06 -5.25 -13.10
CA LEU A 202 12.49 -4.95 -13.13
C LEU A 202 12.65 -3.44 -12.98
N ILE A 203 12.94 -2.98 -11.76
CA ILE A 203 12.96 -1.56 -11.42
C ILE A 203 14.38 -1.06 -11.18
N GLY A 204 15.20 -1.89 -10.54
CA GLY A 204 16.58 -1.54 -10.17
C GLY A 204 17.47 -1.24 -11.38
N ARG A 205 18.59 -0.58 -11.10
CA ARG A 205 19.62 -0.27 -12.11
C ARG A 205 20.57 -1.46 -12.34
N GLN A 206 21.40 -1.34 -13.36
CA GLN A 206 22.50 -2.28 -13.66
C GLN A 206 22.02 -3.69 -14.02
N PHE A 207 20.92 -3.78 -14.75
CA PHE A 207 20.49 -5.05 -15.33
C PHE A 207 21.41 -5.45 -16.49
N THR A 208 22.09 -6.58 -16.35
CA THR A 208 23.13 -7.03 -17.26
C THR A 208 22.70 -8.25 -18.07
N LYS A 209 23.57 -8.69 -19.01
CA LYS A 209 23.34 -9.93 -19.75
C LYS A 209 23.25 -11.15 -18.84
N ASP A 210 24.03 -11.22 -17.77
CA ASP A 210 24.01 -12.34 -16.81
C ASP A 210 22.65 -12.44 -16.11
N ASN A 211 21.99 -11.29 -15.87
CA ASN A 211 20.64 -11.26 -15.30
C ASN A 211 19.59 -11.74 -16.32
N VAL A 212 19.78 -11.44 -17.62
CA VAL A 212 18.93 -12.01 -18.69
C VAL A 212 19.08 -13.53 -18.72
N ASP A 213 20.31 -14.04 -18.68
CA ASP A 213 20.57 -15.48 -18.70
C ASP A 213 19.98 -16.17 -17.47
N ALA A 214 20.03 -15.53 -16.28
CA ALA A 214 19.38 -16.00 -15.07
C ALA A 214 17.85 -16.03 -15.20
N LEU A 215 17.24 -14.99 -15.76
CA LEU A 215 15.81 -14.93 -16.03
C LEU A 215 15.37 -16.06 -16.96
N ILE A 216 16.09 -16.27 -18.05
CA ILE A 216 15.81 -17.35 -19.00
C ILE A 216 15.93 -18.72 -18.33
N LYS A 217 16.97 -18.92 -17.52
CA LYS A 217 17.16 -20.15 -16.75
C LYS A 217 15.99 -20.43 -15.81
N MET A 218 15.45 -19.42 -15.15
CA MET A 218 14.27 -19.57 -14.29
C MET A 218 13.05 -20.04 -15.07
N TYR A 219 12.76 -19.46 -16.23
CA TYR A 219 11.68 -19.91 -17.10
C TYR A 219 11.83 -21.39 -17.53
N VAL A 220 13.06 -21.87 -17.65
CA VAL A 220 13.34 -23.27 -18.05
C VAL A 220 13.26 -24.22 -16.85
N SER A 221 13.80 -23.82 -15.71
CA SER A 221 13.99 -24.71 -14.55
C SER A 221 12.82 -24.74 -13.56
N ASP A 222 11.98 -23.69 -13.54
CA ASP A 222 10.85 -23.56 -12.62
C ASP A 222 9.54 -23.34 -13.38
N ILE A 223 8.71 -24.40 -13.41
CA ILE A 223 7.38 -24.31 -14.06
C ILE A 223 6.45 -23.35 -13.32
N ALA A 224 6.63 -23.16 -12.02
CA ALA A 224 5.82 -22.22 -11.23
C ALA A 224 6.19 -20.77 -11.50
N PHE A 225 7.41 -20.50 -11.98
CA PHE A 225 7.83 -19.20 -12.44
C PHE A 225 7.38 -18.98 -13.90
N ASN A 226 6.24 -18.36 -14.07
CA ASN A 226 5.65 -18.11 -15.40
C ASN A 226 5.01 -16.71 -15.51
N PRO A 227 5.79 -15.63 -15.36
CA PRO A 227 5.27 -14.29 -15.61
C PRO A 227 4.87 -14.13 -17.08
N GLU A 228 3.67 -13.56 -17.29
CA GLU A 228 3.14 -13.25 -18.62
C GLU A 228 3.52 -11.83 -19.05
N HIS A 229 3.89 -10.98 -18.07
CA HIS A 229 4.29 -9.59 -18.28
C HIS A 229 5.62 -9.33 -17.58
N ILE A 230 6.58 -8.78 -18.32
CA ILE A 230 7.82 -8.22 -17.77
C ILE A 230 7.72 -6.70 -17.88
N VAL A 231 7.72 -6.03 -16.74
CA VAL A 231 7.60 -4.56 -16.66
C VAL A 231 8.97 -3.99 -16.35
N LEU A 232 9.46 -3.16 -17.25
CA LEU A 232 10.76 -2.49 -17.13
C LEU A 232 10.56 -1.03 -16.69
N PHE A 233 11.36 -0.56 -15.75
CA PHE A 233 11.44 0.86 -15.45
C PHE A 233 12.37 1.54 -16.44
N GLY A 234 11.81 2.29 -17.40
CA GLY A 234 12.54 2.85 -18.53
C GLY A 234 13.78 3.66 -18.13
N TYR A 235 13.68 4.36 -17.02
CA TYR A 235 14.80 5.16 -16.48
C TYR A 235 15.95 4.33 -15.87
N SER A 236 15.78 3.06 -15.63
CA SER A 236 16.84 2.16 -15.15
C SER A 236 17.58 1.42 -16.26
N PHE A 237 17.05 1.48 -17.49
CA PHE A 237 17.56 0.74 -18.63
C PHE A 237 18.08 1.71 -19.71
N GLU A 238 19.39 1.91 -19.73
CA GLU A 238 20.08 2.88 -20.60
C GLU A 238 19.99 2.60 -22.10
N SER A 239 19.48 1.43 -22.51
CA SER A 239 19.37 1.09 -23.92
C SER A 239 18.24 0.11 -24.23
N TRP A 240 17.62 0.30 -25.38
CA TRP A 240 16.68 -0.63 -26.03
C TRP A 240 17.25 -2.05 -26.18
N THR A 241 18.58 -2.18 -26.18
CA THR A 241 19.34 -3.41 -26.36
C THR A 241 18.98 -4.49 -25.35
N ILE A 242 18.67 -4.12 -24.10
CA ILE A 242 18.30 -5.08 -23.04
C ILE A 242 16.90 -5.62 -23.31
N SER A 243 15.93 -4.78 -23.59
CA SER A 243 14.57 -5.16 -23.94
C SER A 243 14.56 -6.11 -25.16
N GLU A 244 15.28 -5.74 -26.22
CA GLU A 244 15.44 -6.57 -27.41
C GLU A 244 16.12 -7.90 -27.10
N THR A 245 17.13 -7.90 -26.22
CA THR A 245 17.83 -9.12 -25.80
C THR A 245 16.90 -10.05 -25.03
N ILE A 246 16.08 -9.53 -24.11
CA ILE A 246 15.07 -10.31 -23.39
C ILE A 246 14.06 -10.87 -24.40
N GLN A 247 13.50 -10.05 -25.29
CA GLN A 247 12.53 -10.47 -26.29
C GLN A 247 13.08 -11.56 -27.19
N ARG A 248 14.31 -11.41 -27.68
CA ARG A 248 14.96 -12.41 -28.55
C ARG A 248 15.14 -13.75 -27.86
N ASN A 249 15.63 -13.74 -26.60
CA ASN A 249 15.83 -14.98 -25.85
C ASN A 249 14.52 -15.67 -25.51
N LEU A 250 13.49 -14.90 -25.10
CA LEU A 250 12.14 -15.45 -24.85
C LEU A 250 11.50 -16.00 -26.12
N SER A 251 11.73 -15.40 -27.28
CA SER A 251 11.25 -15.92 -28.58
C SER A 251 11.87 -17.27 -28.92
N ILE A 252 13.13 -17.50 -28.55
CA ILE A 252 13.80 -18.80 -28.72
C ILE A 252 13.16 -19.84 -27.79
N LEU A 253 12.88 -19.48 -26.54
CA LEU A 253 12.19 -20.36 -25.59
C LEU A 253 10.77 -20.70 -26.03
N LYS A 254 10.04 -19.77 -26.65
CA LYS A 254 8.69 -20.02 -27.19
C LYS A 254 8.66 -21.15 -28.22
N GLY A 255 9.76 -21.38 -28.91
CA GLY A 255 9.91 -22.52 -29.83
C GLY A 255 9.88 -23.86 -29.11
N SER A 256 10.35 -23.95 -27.86
CA SER A 256 10.38 -25.16 -27.03
C SER A 256 9.23 -25.22 -26.00
N ARG A 257 8.72 -24.07 -25.54
CA ARG A 257 7.55 -23.95 -24.64
C ARG A 257 6.44 -23.20 -25.36
N LYS A 258 5.48 -23.90 -25.94
CA LYS A 258 4.37 -23.32 -26.70
C LYS A 258 3.37 -22.51 -25.86
N ASP A 259 3.35 -22.74 -24.56
CA ASP A 259 2.54 -22.05 -23.57
C ASP A 259 3.13 -20.69 -23.13
N LEU A 260 4.38 -20.40 -23.51
CA LEU A 260 5.05 -19.17 -23.13
C LEU A 260 4.54 -17.99 -23.97
N ASN A 261 3.81 -17.09 -23.31
CA ASN A 261 3.36 -15.83 -23.92
C ASN A 261 3.75 -14.67 -23.00
N VAL A 262 4.90 -14.05 -23.28
CA VAL A 262 5.45 -12.96 -22.46
C VAL A 262 5.38 -11.67 -23.23
N ASN A 263 4.79 -10.66 -22.60
CA ASN A 263 4.77 -9.28 -23.05
C ASN A 263 5.81 -8.47 -22.26
N ILE A 264 6.55 -7.61 -22.93
CA ILE A 264 7.48 -6.67 -22.28
C ILE A 264 6.89 -5.27 -22.39
N ASP A 265 6.70 -4.65 -21.26
CA ASP A 265 6.15 -3.31 -21.08
C ASP A 265 7.21 -2.41 -20.43
N THR A 266 7.54 -1.31 -21.09
CA THR A 266 8.46 -0.31 -20.54
C THR A 266 7.65 0.85 -20.02
N ARG A 267 7.80 1.18 -18.75
CA ARG A 267 7.07 2.25 -18.08
C ARG A 267 8.04 3.29 -17.54
N TYR A 268 7.58 4.54 -17.58
CA TYR A 268 8.31 5.71 -17.13
C TYR A 268 7.57 6.37 -15.97
#